data_5b3ab9edae329fa1403ce1795fe27077
#
_entry.id   5b3ab9edae329fa1403ce1795fe27077
#
_cell.length_a   1.000
_cell.length_b   1.000
_cell.length_c   1.000
_cell.angle_alpha   90.00
_cell.angle_beta   90.00
_cell.angle_gamma   90.00
#
_symmetry.space_group_name_H-M   'P 1'
#
loop_
_entity.id
_entity.type
_entity.pdbx_description
1 polymer ?
#
loop_
_entity_poly.entity_id
_entity_poly.type
_entity_poly.pdbx_seq_one_letter_code
_entity_poly.pdbx_strand_id
1 'polypeptide(L)'
;MTMVVCGDFEPEKILDEIKKRLIKKENQGEIKRIYPQKEKEINMPYKESKMEVSMPAFMVGYKDVQGEEYNPRIAVKKHIAIEILLNMIIGKSSNLYKELYEKGIILSEPGLDYEFTYQYAHILISGQSNNPQEIQKRIKETVKTFRENGLNEQHFDRIRKKVYGDYAIEYNSVGNIARMFLADNMKGINSFDYIDDYKTVTKQYVEEILKDIFKEENMVLSIVK
;
A
#
# COMPACT_ATOMS: atom_id res chain seq x y z
N MET A 1 8.53 -21.53 -9.38
CA MET A 1 8.33 -20.43 -10.34
C MET A 1 6.86 -20.40 -10.69
N THR A 2 6.21 -19.25 -10.62
CA THR A 2 4.80 -19.05 -11.01
C THR A 2 4.77 -18.21 -12.28
N MET A 3 3.88 -18.54 -13.22
CA MET A 3 3.65 -17.78 -14.44
C MET A 3 2.16 -17.46 -14.53
N VAL A 4 1.83 -16.21 -14.85
CA VAL A 4 0.47 -15.77 -15.14
C VAL A 4 0.43 -15.25 -16.56
N VAL A 5 -0.54 -15.70 -17.34
CA VAL A 5 -0.78 -15.27 -18.71
C VAL A 5 -2.20 -14.75 -18.80
N CYS A 6 -2.37 -13.56 -19.34
CA CYS A 6 -3.67 -12.92 -19.53
C CYS A 6 -3.78 -12.38 -20.95
N GLY A 7 -4.90 -12.62 -21.61
CA GLY A 7 -5.16 -12.18 -22.99
C GLY A 7 -6.11 -13.10 -23.73
N ASP A 8 -6.22 -12.91 -25.04
CA ASP A 8 -7.00 -13.76 -25.94
C ASP A 8 -6.11 -14.86 -26.51
N PHE A 9 -6.19 -16.06 -25.95
CA PHE A 9 -5.40 -17.22 -26.38
C PHE A 9 -6.08 -18.54 -26.00
N GLU A 10 -5.65 -19.63 -26.66
CA GLU A 10 -6.04 -20.99 -26.29
C GLU A 10 -5.07 -21.55 -25.22
N PRO A 11 -5.55 -21.85 -23.99
CA PRO A 11 -4.70 -22.28 -22.87
C PRO A 11 -3.81 -23.47 -23.19
N GLU A 12 -4.35 -24.45 -23.90
CA GLU A 12 -3.64 -25.71 -24.30
C GLU A 12 -2.43 -25.40 -25.17
N LYS A 13 -2.57 -24.50 -26.16
CA LYS A 13 -1.46 -24.10 -27.05
C LYS A 13 -0.33 -23.43 -26.27
N ILE A 14 -0.68 -22.52 -25.33
CA ILE A 14 0.32 -21.86 -24.47
C ILE A 14 1.02 -22.88 -23.57
N LEU A 15 0.27 -23.79 -22.96
CA LEU A 15 0.85 -24.85 -22.11
C LEU A 15 1.81 -25.76 -22.90
N ASP A 16 1.47 -26.13 -24.14
CA ASP A 16 2.33 -26.92 -24.97
C ASP A 16 3.61 -26.19 -25.39
N GLU A 17 3.53 -24.91 -25.73
CA GLU A 17 4.72 -24.09 -26.00
C GLU A 17 5.62 -23.93 -24.77
N ILE A 18 5.03 -23.74 -23.59
CA ILE A 18 5.77 -23.70 -22.33
C ILE A 18 6.49 -25.02 -22.08
N LYS A 19 5.79 -26.17 -22.21
CA LYS A 19 6.36 -27.50 -22.01
C LYS A 19 7.54 -27.79 -22.94
N LYS A 20 7.45 -27.37 -24.21
CA LYS A 20 8.53 -27.52 -25.21
C LYS A 20 9.80 -26.73 -24.85
N ARG A 21 9.62 -25.57 -24.19
CA ARG A 21 10.71 -24.62 -23.85
C ARG A 21 11.24 -24.81 -22.45
N LEU A 22 10.50 -25.48 -21.57
CA LEU A 22 10.90 -25.72 -20.18
C LEU A 22 12.09 -26.69 -20.16
N ILE A 23 13.25 -26.14 -19.79
CA ILE A 23 14.42 -26.99 -19.49
C ILE A 23 14.19 -27.57 -18.09
N LYS A 24 13.97 -28.88 -18.01
CA LYS A 24 13.94 -29.58 -16.72
C LYS A 24 15.32 -29.46 -16.07
N LYS A 25 15.39 -28.64 -15.01
CA LYS A 25 16.55 -28.63 -14.13
C LYS A 25 16.33 -29.65 -13.02
N GLU A 26 17.40 -30.36 -12.64
CA GLU A 26 17.35 -31.20 -11.44
C GLU A 26 17.02 -30.34 -10.22
N ASN A 27 16.27 -30.92 -9.30
CA ASN A 27 15.89 -30.24 -8.06
C ASN A 27 17.18 -29.98 -7.24
N GLN A 28 17.57 -28.73 -7.12
CA GLN A 28 18.77 -28.31 -6.39
C GLN A 28 18.54 -28.16 -4.86
N GLY A 29 17.41 -28.68 -4.36
CA GLY A 29 17.02 -28.60 -2.97
C GLY A 29 16.01 -27.49 -2.68
N GLU A 30 15.62 -27.38 -1.42
CA GLU A 30 14.66 -26.40 -0.95
C GLU A 30 15.32 -25.02 -0.82
N ILE A 31 14.72 -24.00 -1.42
CA ILE A 31 15.15 -22.62 -1.25
C ILE A 31 14.70 -22.14 0.13
N LYS A 32 15.64 -22.03 1.07
CA LYS A 32 15.40 -21.45 2.38
C LYS A 32 15.66 -19.94 2.33
N ARG A 33 14.61 -19.15 2.52
CA ARG A 33 14.75 -17.70 2.71
C ARG A 33 15.05 -17.42 4.18
N ILE A 34 16.15 -16.75 4.44
CA ILE A 34 16.52 -16.31 5.79
C ILE A 34 16.05 -14.86 5.92
N TYR A 35 15.13 -14.63 6.83
CA TYR A 35 14.65 -13.30 7.17
C TYR A 35 15.22 -12.90 8.53
N PRO A 36 15.55 -11.61 8.74
CA PRO A 36 15.87 -11.13 10.09
C PRO A 36 14.66 -11.31 11.02
N GLN A 37 14.91 -11.30 12.31
CA GLN A 37 13.82 -11.31 13.30
C GLN A 37 12.89 -10.11 13.05
N LYS A 38 11.58 -10.31 13.27
CA LYS A 38 10.60 -9.23 13.14
C LYS A 38 10.92 -8.13 14.16
N GLU A 39 11.40 -7.01 13.66
CA GLU A 39 11.65 -5.83 14.48
C GLU A 39 10.32 -5.14 14.78
N LYS A 40 9.99 -4.98 16.05
CA LYS A 40 8.76 -4.30 16.49
C LYS A 40 8.93 -2.79 16.52
N GLU A 41 10.12 -2.31 16.79
CA GLU A 41 10.43 -0.89 16.98
C GLU A 41 11.01 -0.24 15.71
N ILE A 42 10.95 1.08 15.66
CA ILE A 42 11.61 1.88 14.63
C ILE A 42 13.05 2.12 15.07
N ASN A 43 14.00 1.77 14.23
CA ASN A 43 15.41 2.04 14.49
C ASN A 43 15.76 3.53 14.33
N MET A 44 15.22 4.18 13.30
CA MET A 44 15.54 5.58 12.99
C MET A 44 14.27 6.33 12.54
N PRO A 45 13.71 7.21 13.39
CA PRO A 45 12.47 7.94 13.07
C PRO A 45 12.67 9.05 12.03
N TYR A 46 13.92 9.52 11.86
CA TYR A 46 14.25 10.57 10.90
C TYR A 46 15.57 10.27 10.18
N LYS A 47 15.58 10.44 8.86
CA LYS A 47 16.78 10.37 8.04
C LYS A 47 16.76 11.48 7.00
N GLU A 48 17.89 12.18 6.87
CA GLU A 48 18.12 13.16 5.80
C GLU A 48 19.37 12.79 5.04
N SER A 49 19.31 12.85 3.72
CA SER A 49 20.44 12.60 2.82
C SER A 49 20.59 13.78 1.86
N LYS A 50 21.83 14.27 1.72
CA LYS A 50 22.15 15.35 0.78
C LYS A 50 22.46 14.77 -0.59
N MET A 51 21.74 15.23 -1.60
CA MET A 51 21.94 14.89 -3.01
C MET A 51 21.57 16.09 -3.87
N GLU A 52 22.14 16.17 -5.06
CA GLU A 52 21.74 17.20 -6.04
C GLU A 52 20.37 16.86 -6.61
N VAL A 53 19.33 17.51 -6.08
CA VAL A 53 17.94 17.36 -6.52
C VAL A 53 17.33 18.74 -6.77
N SER A 54 16.45 18.85 -7.76
CA SER A 54 15.78 20.11 -8.11
C SER A 54 14.78 20.55 -7.02
N MET A 55 14.21 19.59 -6.30
CA MET A 55 13.28 19.80 -5.18
C MET A 55 13.44 18.68 -4.18
N PRO A 56 13.40 18.97 -2.88
CA PRO A 56 13.45 17.92 -1.85
C PRO A 56 12.38 16.86 -2.03
N ALA A 57 12.79 15.60 -2.03
CA ALA A 57 11.89 14.46 -2.00
C ALA A 57 11.68 14.01 -0.56
N PHE A 58 10.47 13.63 -0.22
CA PHE A 58 10.11 13.11 1.09
C PHE A 58 9.46 11.74 0.99
N MET A 59 9.61 11.00 2.07
CA MET A 59 8.88 9.76 2.30
C MET A 59 8.49 9.71 3.79
N VAL A 60 7.18 9.77 4.04
CA VAL A 60 6.61 9.50 5.36
C VAL A 60 6.17 8.05 5.38
N GLY A 61 6.70 7.27 6.31
CA GLY A 61 6.37 5.86 6.47
C GLY A 61 5.70 5.55 7.80
N TYR A 62 4.88 4.51 7.82
CA TYR A 62 4.42 3.87 9.05
C TYR A 62 4.79 2.40 9.01
N LYS A 63 5.48 1.94 10.04
CA LYS A 63 5.76 0.52 10.22
C LYS A 63 4.49 -0.18 10.68
N ASP A 64 4.10 -1.21 9.95
CA ASP A 64 3.02 -2.09 10.35
C ASP A 64 3.62 -3.39 10.91
N VAL A 65 3.51 -3.56 12.23
CA VAL A 65 4.02 -4.75 12.90
C VAL A 65 3.09 -5.91 12.64
N GLN A 66 3.49 -6.81 11.74
CA GLN A 66 2.72 -8.01 11.42
C GLN A 66 2.63 -8.94 12.65
N GLY A 67 1.43 -9.52 12.84
CA GLY A 67 1.23 -10.59 13.82
C GLY A 67 2.06 -11.84 13.52
N GLU A 68 1.99 -12.83 14.40
CA GLU A 68 2.74 -14.10 14.24
C GLU A 68 2.21 -14.93 13.08
N GLU A 69 0.90 -14.89 12.84
CA GLU A 69 0.23 -15.64 11.79
C GLU A 69 -0.23 -14.73 10.64
N TYR A 70 0.19 -15.08 9.43
CA TYR A 70 -0.28 -14.42 8.21
C TYR A 70 -1.55 -15.09 7.71
N ASN A 71 -2.63 -14.30 7.58
CA ASN A 71 -3.89 -14.74 6.97
C ASN A 71 -4.18 -13.88 5.73
N PRO A 72 -4.18 -14.47 4.53
CA PRO A 72 -4.41 -13.74 3.27
C PRO A 72 -5.73 -12.94 3.26
N ARG A 73 -6.82 -13.49 3.79
CA ARG A 73 -8.13 -12.79 3.84
C ARG A 73 -8.10 -11.56 4.76
N ILE A 74 -7.46 -11.69 5.92
CA ILE A 74 -7.28 -10.55 6.82
C ILE A 74 -6.38 -9.50 6.17
N ALA A 75 -5.33 -9.93 5.47
CA ALA A 75 -4.41 -9.03 4.78
C ALA A 75 -5.10 -8.22 3.68
N VAL A 76 -5.97 -8.83 2.86
CA VAL A 76 -6.78 -8.13 1.85
C VAL A 76 -7.66 -7.06 2.49
N LYS A 77 -8.43 -7.42 3.51
CA LYS A 77 -9.32 -6.48 4.18
C LYS A 77 -8.57 -5.32 4.85
N LYS A 78 -7.40 -5.62 5.42
CA LYS A 78 -6.50 -4.63 6.02
C LYS A 78 -5.92 -3.70 4.95
N HIS A 79 -5.50 -4.23 3.80
CA HIS A 79 -5.01 -3.46 2.66
C HIS A 79 -6.07 -2.43 2.21
N ILE A 80 -7.30 -2.88 1.96
CA ILE A 80 -8.41 -1.99 1.59
C ILE A 80 -8.64 -0.90 2.64
N ALA A 81 -8.62 -1.25 3.92
CA ALA A 81 -8.80 -0.28 4.99
C ALA A 81 -7.70 0.79 5.01
N ILE A 82 -6.44 0.39 4.77
CA ILE A 82 -5.30 1.30 4.69
C ILE A 82 -5.39 2.19 3.45
N GLU A 83 -5.75 1.66 2.28
CA GLU A 83 -5.99 2.47 1.08
C GLU A 83 -7.06 3.53 1.30
N ILE A 84 -8.17 3.17 1.95
CA ILE A 84 -9.22 4.13 2.32
C ILE A 84 -8.64 5.21 3.25
N LEU A 85 -7.92 4.82 4.30
CA LEU A 85 -7.32 5.77 5.25
C LEU A 85 -6.34 6.73 4.57
N LEU A 86 -5.45 6.24 3.74
CA LEU A 86 -4.49 7.07 3.02
C LEU A 86 -5.19 8.10 2.13
N ASN A 87 -6.22 7.69 1.39
CA ASN A 87 -7.02 8.58 0.56
C ASN A 87 -7.82 9.60 1.42
N MET A 88 -8.30 9.22 2.60
CA MET A 88 -8.99 10.14 3.52
C MET A 88 -8.01 11.14 4.16
N ILE A 89 -6.79 10.70 4.49
CA ILE A 89 -5.78 11.54 5.16
C ILE A 89 -5.21 12.58 4.18
N ILE A 90 -4.68 12.13 3.02
CA ILE A 90 -3.90 12.99 2.12
C ILE A 90 -4.16 12.74 0.62
N GLY A 91 -5.11 11.89 0.26
CA GLY A 91 -5.49 11.71 -1.15
C GLY A 91 -6.08 12.98 -1.75
N LYS A 92 -6.10 13.09 -3.07
CA LYS A 92 -6.48 14.29 -3.86
C LYS A 92 -7.77 14.99 -3.42
N SER A 93 -8.72 14.26 -2.86
CA SER A 93 -10.01 14.82 -2.40
C SER A 93 -10.05 15.10 -0.90
N SER A 94 -8.93 14.95 -0.17
CA SER A 94 -8.84 15.27 1.25
C SER A 94 -8.68 16.77 1.49
N ASN A 95 -9.11 17.23 2.66
CA ASN A 95 -8.90 18.62 3.07
C ASN A 95 -7.42 18.94 3.23
N LEU A 96 -6.63 17.99 3.75
CA LEU A 96 -5.19 18.17 3.92
C LEU A 96 -4.49 18.38 2.57
N TYR A 97 -4.77 17.54 1.57
CA TYR A 97 -4.20 17.72 0.24
C TYR A 97 -4.52 19.12 -0.33
N LYS A 98 -5.78 19.51 -0.28
CA LYS A 98 -6.23 20.83 -0.78
C LYS A 98 -5.48 21.97 -0.10
N GLU A 99 -5.37 21.95 1.23
CA GLU A 99 -4.65 22.96 1.99
C GLU A 99 -3.17 23.03 1.62
N LEU A 100 -2.48 21.87 1.56
CA LEU A 100 -1.06 21.81 1.22
C LEU A 100 -0.79 22.27 -0.22
N TYR A 101 -1.69 21.94 -1.14
CA TYR A 101 -1.60 22.36 -2.54
C TYR A 101 -1.83 23.87 -2.71
N GLU A 102 -2.87 24.42 -2.08
CA GLU A 102 -3.17 25.86 -2.10
C GLU A 102 -2.06 26.72 -1.48
N LYS A 103 -1.35 26.17 -0.49
CA LYS A 103 -0.18 26.81 0.13
C LYS A 103 1.13 26.61 -0.67
N GLY A 104 1.10 25.86 -1.75
CA GLY A 104 2.30 25.54 -2.55
C GLY A 104 3.32 24.66 -1.82
N ILE A 105 2.91 23.96 -0.75
CA ILE A 105 3.77 23.04 0.01
C ILE A 105 3.98 21.75 -0.82
N ILE A 106 2.94 21.28 -1.50
CA ILE A 106 3.02 20.19 -2.48
C ILE A 106 2.54 20.69 -3.85
N LEU A 107 3.10 20.16 -4.92
CA LEU A 107 2.75 20.55 -6.30
C LEU A 107 1.96 19.48 -7.05
N SER A 108 1.94 18.28 -6.53
CA SER A 108 1.22 17.12 -7.11
C SER A 108 0.69 16.22 -6.01
N GLU A 109 -0.20 15.32 -6.38
CA GLU A 109 -0.71 14.28 -5.46
C GLU A 109 0.45 13.39 -4.99
N PRO A 110 0.58 13.14 -3.68
CA PRO A 110 1.59 12.23 -3.16
C PRO A 110 1.32 10.79 -3.61
N GLY A 111 2.38 10.02 -3.80
CA GLY A 111 2.28 8.57 -3.92
C GLY A 111 1.81 7.98 -2.60
N LEU A 112 0.81 7.10 -2.65
CA LEU A 112 0.24 6.40 -1.50
C LEU A 112 0.42 4.92 -1.74
N ASP A 113 1.09 4.23 -0.84
CA ASP A 113 1.38 2.81 -0.99
C ASP A 113 1.31 2.05 0.35
N TYR A 114 0.86 0.81 0.30
CA TYR A 114 0.94 -0.14 1.40
C TYR A 114 1.54 -1.45 0.90
N GLU A 115 2.82 -1.62 1.15
CA GLU A 115 3.52 -2.86 0.83
C GLU A 115 3.42 -3.83 2.01
N PHE A 116 3.04 -5.06 1.73
CA PHE A 116 2.94 -6.11 2.74
C PHE A 116 3.28 -7.49 2.20
N THR A 117 3.84 -8.29 3.08
CA THR A 117 4.09 -9.71 2.87
C THR A 117 3.80 -10.46 4.17
N TYR A 118 4.04 -11.76 4.20
CA TYR A 118 3.96 -12.54 5.46
C TYR A 118 5.10 -12.20 6.46
N GLN A 119 6.10 -11.40 6.07
CA GLN A 119 7.25 -11.06 6.91
C GLN A 119 7.28 -9.60 7.35
N TYR A 120 6.84 -8.69 6.51
CA TYR A 120 6.88 -7.26 6.79
C TYR A 120 5.70 -6.55 6.15
N ALA A 121 5.36 -5.41 6.71
CA ALA A 121 4.46 -4.46 6.09
C ALA A 121 4.79 -3.02 6.50
N HIS A 122 4.53 -2.10 5.58
CA HIS A 122 4.72 -0.68 5.82
C HIS A 122 3.84 0.16 4.89
N ILE A 123 3.48 1.33 5.38
CA ILE A 123 2.78 2.36 4.61
C ILE A 123 3.80 3.40 4.18
N LEU A 124 3.67 3.89 2.94
CA LEU A 124 4.49 4.96 2.40
C LEU A 124 3.61 6.07 1.82
N ILE A 125 3.94 7.30 2.18
CA ILE A 125 3.41 8.54 1.59
C ILE A 125 4.61 9.29 1.05
N SER A 126 4.73 9.39 -0.27
CA SER A 126 5.92 9.91 -0.93
C SER A 126 5.60 11.06 -1.87
N GLY A 127 6.56 11.96 -2.06
CA GLY A 127 6.40 13.09 -2.97
C GLY A 127 7.57 14.06 -2.94
N GLN A 128 7.33 15.24 -3.51
CA GLN A 128 8.28 16.35 -3.48
C GLN A 128 7.67 17.55 -2.76
N SER A 129 8.48 18.26 -1.99
CA SER A 129 8.04 19.42 -1.22
C SER A 129 9.22 20.30 -0.82
N ASN A 130 9.00 21.60 -0.80
CA ASN A 130 9.96 22.54 -0.20
C ASN A 130 9.94 22.50 1.34
N ASN A 131 8.93 21.87 1.96
CA ASN A 131 8.80 21.75 3.41
C ASN A 131 8.31 20.37 3.84
N PRO A 132 9.13 19.32 3.71
CA PRO A 132 8.77 17.95 4.06
C PRO A 132 8.35 17.76 5.53
N GLN A 133 8.96 18.50 6.46
CA GLN A 133 8.65 18.42 7.88
C GLN A 133 7.22 18.91 8.18
N GLU A 134 6.77 19.95 7.47
CA GLU A 134 5.39 20.43 7.63
C GLU A 134 4.39 19.39 7.14
N ILE A 135 4.69 18.66 6.07
CA ILE A 135 3.83 17.56 5.60
C ILE A 135 3.69 16.49 6.68
N GLN A 136 4.80 16.02 7.25
CA GLN A 136 4.76 15.04 8.34
C GLN A 136 3.91 15.54 9.52
N LYS A 137 4.13 16.77 9.94
CA LYS A 137 3.38 17.40 11.04
C LYS A 137 1.88 17.43 10.74
N ARG A 138 1.49 17.86 9.53
CA ARG A 138 0.09 17.96 9.13
C ARG A 138 -0.59 16.60 9.01
N ILE A 139 0.14 15.56 8.55
CA ILE A 139 -0.34 14.18 8.56
C ILE A 139 -0.63 13.72 10.00
N LYS A 140 0.29 13.97 10.94
CA LYS A 140 0.08 13.64 12.37
C LYS A 140 -1.16 14.33 12.95
N GLU A 141 -1.34 15.63 12.69
CA GLU A 141 -2.49 16.40 13.15
C GLU A 141 -3.80 15.83 12.57
N THR A 142 -3.82 15.47 11.29
CA THR A 142 -5.00 14.88 10.64
C THR A 142 -5.33 13.50 11.22
N VAL A 143 -4.32 12.66 11.40
CA VAL A 143 -4.48 11.34 12.04
C VAL A 143 -5.02 11.48 13.47
N LYS A 144 -4.46 12.42 14.25
CA LYS A 144 -4.95 12.70 15.61
C LYS A 144 -6.42 13.13 15.60
N THR A 145 -6.79 14.05 14.72
CA THR A 145 -8.18 14.49 14.56
C THR A 145 -9.13 13.34 14.24
N PHE A 146 -8.73 12.46 13.34
CA PHE A 146 -9.53 11.27 12.99
C PHE A 146 -9.65 10.27 14.15
N ARG A 147 -8.61 10.13 14.97
CA ARG A 147 -8.63 9.25 16.15
C ARG A 147 -9.52 9.79 17.25
N GLU A 148 -9.58 11.11 17.43
CA GLU A 148 -10.36 11.78 18.48
C GLU A 148 -11.85 11.91 18.10
N ASN A 149 -12.13 12.25 16.84
CA ASN A 149 -13.50 12.59 16.40
C ASN A 149 -14.18 11.48 15.59
N GLY A 150 -13.44 10.42 15.24
CA GLY A 150 -13.89 9.40 14.30
C GLY A 150 -13.86 9.87 12.84
N LEU A 151 -14.13 8.95 11.93
CA LEU A 151 -14.22 9.22 10.50
C LEU A 151 -15.61 9.71 10.12
N ASN A 152 -15.69 10.73 9.25
CA ASN A 152 -16.97 11.18 8.71
C ASN A 152 -17.55 10.10 7.78
N GLU A 153 -18.82 9.71 8.00
CA GLU A 153 -19.50 8.63 7.28
C GLU A 153 -19.58 8.89 5.77
N GLN A 154 -20.02 10.08 5.38
CA GLN A 154 -20.18 10.43 3.96
C GLN A 154 -18.83 10.46 3.24
N HIS A 155 -17.78 10.95 3.93
CA HIS A 155 -16.43 10.96 3.40
C HIS A 155 -15.90 9.53 3.23
N PHE A 156 -16.08 8.68 4.25
CA PHE A 156 -15.72 7.27 4.19
C PHE A 156 -16.38 6.55 3.01
N ASP A 157 -17.70 6.67 2.87
CA ASP A 157 -18.44 6.01 1.79
C ASP A 157 -18.00 6.49 0.39
N ARG A 158 -17.72 7.78 0.25
CA ARG A 158 -17.20 8.34 -1.01
C ARG A 158 -15.83 7.79 -1.35
N ILE A 159 -14.92 7.74 -0.38
CA ILE A 159 -13.55 7.22 -0.59
C ILE A 159 -13.58 5.71 -0.83
N ARG A 160 -14.40 4.95 -0.09
CA ARG A 160 -14.57 3.52 -0.32
C ARG A 160 -15.00 3.22 -1.76
N LYS A 161 -15.95 3.97 -2.30
CA LYS A 161 -16.40 3.85 -3.70
C LYS A 161 -15.29 4.23 -4.68
N LYS A 162 -14.49 5.27 -4.36
CA LYS A 162 -13.35 5.69 -5.19
C LYS A 162 -12.32 4.57 -5.29
N VAL A 163 -11.82 4.04 -4.17
CA VAL A 163 -10.78 3.00 -4.18
C VAL A 163 -11.27 1.70 -4.82
N TYR A 164 -12.56 1.36 -4.65
CA TYR A 164 -13.16 0.26 -5.42
C TYR A 164 -13.15 0.52 -6.93
N GLY A 165 -13.47 1.75 -7.35
CA GLY A 165 -13.42 2.15 -8.75
C GLY A 165 -12.00 2.09 -9.32
N ASP A 166 -11.00 2.56 -8.56
CA ASP A 166 -9.59 2.49 -8.94
C ASP A 166 -9.14 1.03 -9.13
N TYR A 167 -9.51 0.15 -8.19
CA TYR A 167 -9.25 -1.29 -8.33
C TYR A 167 -9.92 -1.89 -9.57
N ALA A 168 -11.18 -1.54 -9.83
CA ALA A 168 -11.92 -2.05 -10.98
C ALA A 168 -11.30 -1.61 -12.33
N ILE A 169 -10.69 -0.43 -12.40
CA ILE A 169 -10.02 0.09 -13.59
C ILE A 169 -8.79 -0.77 -13.96
N GLU A 170 -8.12 -1.40 -12.99
CA GLU A 170 -6.97 -2.28 -13.25
C GLU A 170 -7.33 -3.46 -14.18
N TYR A 171 -8.59 -3.90 -14.17
CA TYR A 171 -9.10 -4.96 -15.05
C TYR A 171 -9.26 -4.53 -16.53
N ASN A 172 -9.08 -3.26 -16.85
CA ASN A 172 -9.10 -2.77 -18.23
C ASN A 172 -7.78 -3.02 -18.99
N SER A 173 -6.75 -3.52 -18.30
CA SER A 173 -5.44 -3.79 -18.90
C SER A 173 -5.00 -5.23 -18.63
N VAL A 174 -4.81 -6.00 -19.69
CA VAL A 174 -4.30 -7.40 -19.58
C VAL A 174 -2.95 -7.46 -18.86
N GLY A 175 -2.10 -6.45 -19.04
CA GLY A 175 -0.82 -6.35 -18.35
C GLY A 175 -0.98 -6.09 -16.86
N ASN A 176 -1.95 -5.26 -16.45
CA ASN A 176 -2.25 -5.00 -15.04
C ASN A 176 -2.86 -6.25 -14.39
N ILE A 177 -3.82 -6.90 -15.06
CA ILE A 177 -4.41 -8.17 -14.59
C ILE A 177 -3.28 -9.18 -14.32
N ALA A 178 -2.39 -9.42 -15.30
CA ALA A 178 -1.33 -10.41 -15.14
C ALA A 178 -0.39 -10.09 -13.95
N ARG A 179 0.00 -8.82 -13.79
CA ARG A 179 0.86 -8.38 -12.66
C ARG A 179 0.15 -8.52 -11.32
N MET A 180 -1.10 -8.08 -11.22
CA MET A 180 -1.90 -8.14 -10.00
C MET A 180 -2.09 -9.60 -9.56
N PHE A 181 -2.53 -10.48 -10.45
CA PHE A 181 -2.72 -11.89 -10.13
C PHE A 181 -1.42 -12.59 -9.74
N LEU A 182 -0.29 -12.25 -10.38
CA LEU A 182 1.01 -12.79 -10.01
C LEU A 182 1.43 -12.33 -8.61
N ALA A 183 1.31 -11.03 -8.32
CA ALA A 183 1.67 -10.46 -7.02
C ALA A 183 0.82 -11.04 -5.89
N ASP A 184 -0.49 -11.13 -6.09
CA ASP A 184 -1.43 -11.69 -5.12
C ASP A 184 -1.18 -13.18 -4.90
N ASN A 185 -0.96 -13.95 -5.97
CA ASN A 185 -0.64 -15.38 -5.86
C ASN A 185 0.64 -15.61 -5.03
N MET A 186 1.66 -14.77 -5.18
CA MET A 186 2.89 -14.86 -4.39
C MET A 186 2.68 -14.55 -2.90
N LYS A 187 1.62 -13.82 -2.56
CA LYS A 187 1.16 -13.53 -1.19
C LYS A 187 0.13 -14.55 -0.69
N GLY A 188 -0.24 -15.55 -1.50
CA GLY A 188 -1.29 -16.52 -1.19
C GLY A 188 -2.70 -15.93 -1.22
N ILE A 189 -2.88 -14.79 -1.89
CA ILE A 189 -4.14 -14.07 -2.03
C ILE A 189 -4.83 -14.49 -3.33
N ASN A 190 -6.16 -14.65 -3.28
CA ASN A 190 -6.99 -14.69 -4.45
C ASN A 190 -7.43 -13.26 -4.81
N SER A 191 -7.02 -12.75 -5.98
CA SER A 191 -7.32 -11.38 -6.40
C SER A 191 -8.83 -11.06 -6.43
N PHE A 192 -9.70 -12.04 -6.63
CA PHE A 192 -11.15 -11.83 -6.58
C PHE A 192 -11.68 -11.55 -5.17
N ASP A 193 -10.94 -11.90 -4.13
CA ASP A 193 -11.33 -11.62 -2.75
C ASP A 193 -11.47 -10.13 -2.47
N TYR A 194 -10.68 -9.29 -3.18
CA TYR A 194 -10.79 -7.83 -3.08
C TYR A 194 -12.17 -7.30 -3.44
N ILE A 195 -12.82 -7.87 -4.47
CA ILE A 195 -14.13 -7.41 -4.97
C ILE A 195 -15.19 -7.46 -3.87
N ASP A 196 -15.20 -8.54 -3.09
CA ASP A 196 -16.17 -8.73 -2.01
C ASP A 196 -15.81 -7.92 -0.77
N ASP A 197 -14.53 -7.81 -0.45
CA ASP A 197 -14.06 -7.07 0.71
C ASP A 197 -14.24 -5.56 0.57
N TYR A 198 -14.10 -4.98 -0.62
CA TYR A 198 -14.44 -3.57 -0.87
C TYR A 198 -15.90 -3.24 -0.55
N LYS A 199 -16.82 -4.19 -0.77
CA LYS A 199 -18.25 -4.01 -0.47
C LYS A 199 -18.55 -4.14 1.02
N THR A 200 -17.79 -4.95 1.73
CA THR A 200 -18.09 -5.36 3.11
C THR A 200 -17.23 -4.66 4.18
N VAL A 201 -16.16 -3.97 3.77
CA VAL A 201 -15.33 -3.22 4.73
C VAL A 201 -16.15 -2.09 5.38
N THR A 202 -16.15 -2.07 6.71
CA THR A 202 -16.93 -1.11 7.51
C THR A 202 -16.07 0.05 7.98
N LYS A 203 -16.69 1.19 8.24
CA LYS A 203 -16.02 2.36 8.84
C LYS A 203 -15.38 2.00 10.18
N GLN A 204 -16.10 1.23 11.02
CA GLN A 204 -15.58 0.79 12.31
C GLN A 204 -14.26 0.02 12.16
N TYR A 205 -14.19 -0.92 11.22
CA TYR A 205 -12.94 -1.66 10.96
C TYR A 205 -11.80 -0.74 10.51
N VAL A 206 -12.10 0.24 9.65
CA VAL A 206 -11.11 1.25 9.20
C VAL A 206 -10.63 2.10 10.37
N GLU A 207 -11.50 2.47 11.32
CA GLU A 207 -11.14 3.19 12.55
C GLU A 207 -10.28 2.33 13.50
N GLU A 208 -10.51 1.02 13.56
CA GLU A 208 -9.66 0.09 14.31
C GLU A 208 -8.25 0.04 13.71
N ILE A 209 -8.12 -0.08 12.38
CA ILE A 209 -6.83 -0.05 11.67
C ILE A 209 -6.12 1.30 11.86
N LEU A 210 -6.84 2.43 11.83
CA LEU A 210 -6.29 3.74 12.11
C LEU A 210 -5.63 3.80 13.50
N LYS A 211 -6.30 3.26 14.52
CA LYS A 211 -5.81 3.25 15.90
C LYS A 211 -4.63 2.31 16.09
N ASP A 212 -4.59 1.23 15.33
CA ASP A 212 -3.55 0.20 15.48
C ASP A 212 -2.24 0.60 14.78
N ILE A 213 -2.29 1.08 13.55
CA ILE A 213 -1.10 1.29 12.72
C ILE A 213 -0.60 2.73 12.74
N PHE A 214 -1.51 3.71 12.65
CA PHE A 214 -1.13 5.12 12.51
C PHE A 214 -0.77 5.76 13.86
N LYS A 215 0.21 5.18 14.55
CA LYS A 215 0.76 5.67 15.82
C LYS A 215 2.02 6.47 15.56
N GLU A 216 2.30 7.46 16.42
CA GLU A 216 3.50 8.29 16.27
C GLU A 216 4.79 7.48 16.41
N GLU A 217 4.80 6.50 17.30
CA GLU A 217 5.94 5.61 17.52
C GLU A 217 6.25 4.71 16.29
N ASN A 218 5.29 4.56 15.37
CA ASN A 218 5.46 3.78 14.14
C ASN A 218 5.83 4.65 12.93
N MET A 219 5.91 5.98 13.10
CA MET A 219 6.10 6.92 12.01
C MET A 219 7.57 7.27 11.78
N VAL A 220 7.97 7.29 10.52
CA VAL A 220 9.31 7.71 10.08
C VAL A 220 9.20 8.80 9.03
N LEU A 221 10.25 9.64 8.92
CA LEU A 221 10.42 10.61 7.85
C LEU A 221 11.80 10.47 7.23
N SER A 222 11.84 10.24 5.92
CA SER A 222 13.05 10.28 5.11
C SER A 222 13.00 11.46 4.13
N ILE A 223 14.10 12.18 4.02
CA ILE A 223 14.22 13.35 3.14
C ILE A 223 15.50 13.20 2.31
N VAL A 224 15.39 13.52 1.03
CA VAL A 224 16.52 13.71 0.13
C VAL A 224 16.49 15.15 -0.36
N LYS A 225 17.56 15.92 -0.09
CA LYS A 225 17.70 17.34 -0.49
C LYS A 225 19.14 17.72 -0.75
#